data_a7183e41142a7eddebef76638424b8df
#
_entry.id   a7183e41142a7eddebef76638424b8df
#
_cell.length_a   1.000
_cell.length_b   1.000
_cell.length_c   1.000
_cell.angle_alpha   90.00
_cell.angle_beta   90.00
_cell.angle_gamma   90.00
#
_symmetry.space_group_name_H-M   'P 1'
#
loop_
_entity.id
_entity.type
_entity.pdbx_description
1 polymer ?
#
loop_
_entity_poly.entity_id
_entity_poly.type
_entity_poly.pdbx_seq_one_letter_code
_entity_poly.pdbx_strand_id
1 'polypeptide(L)'
;MKQRRRSYMSAGIWCSALLAIGGCQAKPANEAAKPTAEVQTRVEALKQKTLKDLVQVKGGTFLMGDFGPVHNADKLPYSGERNDDVLRNVTLDGYAITAHKITYADYDVYTDATGKPKIAQYARDKKYRNLPDIPAGVNWSDAQSYCRWAGQQIGKKMDLPTEAQWEYAARSGGKMVVWPTDNGKIDNGRNVASVDQEEGFRSDHGYIYGPVPIGKYPPIPLGLYDMIDHGFEWARDWYAESYDPKDLKNPQGPKTGTEKVQRAHSDSGGDSLVFVSMTFTRFHKLPAPPLRREPGMEGDEYKVNQNAFNTFRCVAETK
;
A
#
# COMPACT_ATOMS: atom_id res chain seq x y z
N MET A 1 27.38 54.03 -63.45
CA MET A 1 28.61 54.71 -63.05
C MET A 1 29.36 53.78 -62.13
N LYS A 2 30.33 53.09 -62.65
CA LYS A 2 31.78 53.18 -62.61
C LYS A 2 32.33 53.27 -61.20
N GLN A 3 33.02 52.19 -60.84
CA GLN A 3 34.39 52.05 -60.35
C GLN A 3 34.49 51.98 -58.80
N ARG A 4 35.38 51.22 -58.17
CA ARG A 4 36.65 50.58 -58.53
C ARG A 4 37.01 49.52 -57.51
N ARG A 5 37.68 48.45 -57.97
CA ARG A 5 38.44 47.48 -57.19
C ARG A 5 39.62 48.12 -56.49
N ARG A 6 39.99 47.67 -55.30
CA ARG A 6 41.36 47.60 -54.85
C ARG A 6 41.60 46.32 -54.06
N SER A 7 42.42 45.48 -54.63
CA SER A 7 43.10 44.37 -53.99
C SER A 7 44.19 44.86 -53.05
N TYR A 8 44.36 44.25 -51.90
CA TYR A 8 45.61 44.19 -51.17
C TYR A 8 45.82 42.76 -50.69
N MET A 9 46.94 42.12 -51.23
CA MET A 9 47.57 40.95 -50.67
C MET A 9 48.37 41.38 -49.43
N SER A 10 48.34 40.58 -48.36
CA SER A 10 49.54 40.41 -47.54
C SER A 10 49.37 39.20 -46.60
N ALA A 11 50.26 38.27 -46.84
CA ALA A 11 51.06 37.48 -45.93
C ALA A 11 50.41 36.77 -44.77
N GLY A 12 50.55 35.43 -44.85
CA GLY A 12 50.14 34.49 -43.83
C GLY A 12 51.01 34.52 -42.57
N ILE A 13 50.34 34.18 -41.47
CA ILE A 13 50.99 33.63 -40.29
C ILE A 13 50.15 32.41 -39.88
N TRP A 14 50.75 31.24 -39.97
CA TRP A 14 50.20 30.00 -39.49
C TRP A 14 50.41 29.96 -37.96
N CYS A 15 49.34 30.15 -37.19
CA CYS A 15 49.30 29.77 -35.77
C CYS A 15 48.56 28.45 -35.66
N SER A 16 49.28 27.39 -35.39
CA SER A 16 48.72 26.07 -35.04
C SER A 16 48.11 26.15 -33.65
N ALA A 17 46.79 26.30 -33.57
CA ALA A 17 46.04 26.18 -32.32
C ALA A 17 45.79 24.69 -32.06
N LEU A 18 46.49 24.11 -31.08
CA LEU A 18 46.18 22.82 -30.47
C LEU A 18 44.82 22.96 -29.73
N LEU A 19 43.78 22.40 -30.33
CA LEU A 19 42.51 22.18 -29.66
C LEU A 19 42.67 21.04 -28.65
N ALA A 20 42.84 21.34 -27.38
CA ALA A 20 42.66 20.40 -26.28
C ALA A 20 41.20 20.05 -26.20
N ILE A 21 40.83 18.88 -26.71
CA ILE A 21 39.49 18.28 -26.49
C ILE A 21 39.44 17.83 -25.04
N GLY A 22 38.93 18.70 -24.16
CA GLY A 22 38.56 18.35 -22.81
C GLY A 22 37.36 17.42 -22.88
N GLY A 23 37.61 16.12 -22.83
CA GLY A 23 36.58 15.11 -22.69
C GLY A 23 35.86 15.35 -21.35
N CYS A 24 34.61 15.83 -21.38
CA CYS A 24 33.70 15.68 -20.25
C CYS A 24 33.47 14.19 -20.03
N GLN A 25 34.25 13.59 -19.14
CA GLN A 25 33.93 12.28 -18.60
C GLN A 25 32.63 12.46 -17.80
N ALA A 26 31.50 11.99 -18.34
CA ALA A 26 30.29 11.79 -17.58
C ALA A 26 30.64 10.90 -16.37
N LYS A 27 30.42 11.40 -15.15
CA LYS A 27 30.51 10.58 -13.94
C LYS A 27 29.67 9.33 -14.16
N PRO A 28 30.19 8.13 -13.89
CA PRO A 28 29.39 6.92 -13.96
C PRO A 28 28.21 7.09 -13.04
N ALA A 29 27.02 6.69 -13.52
CA ALA A 29 25.82 6.62 -12.70
C ALA A 29 26.16 5.85 -11.42
N ASN A 30 25.83 6.44 -10.29
CA ASN A 30 26.11 5.95 -8.94
C ASN A 30 25.70 4.47 -8.88
N GLU A 31 26.63 3.54 -8.89
CA GLU A 31 26.36 2.16 -8.50
C GLU A 31 25.77 2.20 -7.11
N ALA A 32 24.52 1.73 -6.96
CA ALA A 32 23.88 1.67 -5.65
C ALA A 32 24.83 0.92 -4.70
N ALA A 33 25.28 1.61 -3.65
CA ALA A 33 26.22 1.04 -2.68
C ALA A 33 25.63 -0.28 -2.15
N LYS A 34 26.44 -1.35 -2.15
CA LYS A 34 26.00 -2.65 -1.60
C LYS A 34 25.55 -2.46 -0.15
N PRO A 35 24.43 -3.10 0.24
CA PRO A 35 23.96 -3.03 1.63
C PRO A 35 25.05 -3.46 2.61
N THR A 36 25.16 -2.78 3.75
CA THR A 36 26.09 -3.15 4.82
C THR A 36 25.76 -4.53 5.40
N ALA A 37 26.70 -5.16 6.11
CA ALA A 37 26.47 -6.46 6.76
C ALA A 37 25.28 -6.39 7.76
N GLU A 38 25.13 -5.27 8.46
CA GLU A 38 23.99 -5.03 9.35
C GLU A 38 22.65 -5.04 8.59
N VAL A 39 22.56 -4.30 7.46
CA VAL A 39 21.36 -4.29 6.61
C VAL A 39 21.08 -5.69 6.06
N GLN A 40 22.10 -6.43 5.65
CA GLN A 40 21.93 -7.81 5.18
C GLN A 40 21.35 -8.74 6.26
N THR A 41 21.80 -8.61 7.50
CA THR A 41 21.26 -9.36 8.65
C THR A 41 19.78 -9.03 8.85
N ARG A 42 19.39 -7.76 8.78
CA ARG A 42 18.00 -7.33 8.91
C ARG A 42 17.14 -7.84 7.73
N VAL A 43 17.68 -7.86 6.51
CA VAL A 43 17.00 -8.45 5.34
C VAL A 43 16.75 -9.93 5.56
N GLU A 44 17.74 -10.69 6.06
CA GLU A 44 17.54 -12.12 6.35
C GLU A 44 16.48 -12.36 7.44
N ALA A 45 16.49 -11.55 8.50
CA ALA A 45 15.44 -11.62 9.54
C ALA A 45 14.05 -11.32 8.96
N LEU A 46 13.94 -10.31 8.10
CA LEU A 46 12.67 -9.97 7.42
C LEU A 46 12.20 -11.07 6.47
N LYS A 47 13.11 -11.74 5.76
CA LYS A 47 12.77 -12.92 4.94
C LYS A 47 12.11 -14.01 5.77
N GLN A 48 12.71 -14.37 6.91
CA GLN A 48 12.17 -15.38 7.81
C GLN A 48 10.82 -14.95 8.38
N LYS A 49 10.67 -13.67 8.78
CA LYS A 49 9.39 -13.10 9.21
C LYS A 49 8.33 -13.24 8.11
N THR A 50 8.66 -12.79 6.89
CA THR A 50 7.74 -12.82 5.74
C THR A 50 7.28 -14.25 5.44
N LEU A 51 8.19 -15.22 5.42
CA LEU A 51 7.84 -16.63 5.18
C LEU A 51 6.88 -17.20 6.24
N LYS A 52 7.07 -16.84 7.51
CA LYS A 52 6.19 -17.26 8.61
C LYS A 52 4.84 -16.57 8.58
N ASP A 53 4.80 -15.33 8.07
CA ASP A 53 3.60 -14.49 8.02
C ASP A 53 2.68 -14.83 6.84
N LEU A 54 3.13 -15.65 5.88
CA LEU A 54 2.34 -16.04 4.72
C LEU A 54 1.30 -17.11 5.09
N VAL A 55 0.03 -16.72 5.10
CA VAL A 55 -1.13 -17.60 5.26
C VAL A 55 -1.54 -18.14 3.89
N GLN A 56 -1.68 -19.48 3.79
CA GLN A 56 -2.12 -20.12 2.56
C GLN A 56 -3.65 -20.00 2.41
N VAL A 57 -4.07 -19.47 1.28
CA VAL A 57 -5.48 -19.33 0.91
C VAL A 57 -5.79 -20.34 -0.20
N LYS A 58 -6.63 -21.32 0.10
CA LYS A 58 -7.12 -22.26 -0.90
C LYS A 58 -8.04 -21.53 -1.87
N GLY A 59 -7.77 -21.65 -3.16
CA GLY A 59 -8.63 -21.10 -4.20
C GLY A 59 -10.06 -21.65 -4.15
N GLY A 60 -10.98 -20.95 -4.77
CA GLY A 60 -12.39 -21.33 -4.81
C GLY A 60 -13.26 -20.30 -5.50
N THR A 61 -14.54 -20.56 -5.57
CA THR A 61 -15.55 -19.65 -6.13
C THR A 61 -16.37 -19.05 -5.00
N PHE A 62 -16.60 -17.74 -5.04
CA PHE A 62 -17.43 -17.04 -4.08
C PHE A 62 -18.29 -15.96 -4.75
N LEU A 63 -19.33 -15.57 -4.05
CA LEU A 63 -20.19 -14.47 -4.48
C LEU A 63 -19.58 -13.15 -3.98
N MET A 64 -18.85 -12.45 -4.84
CA MET A 64 -18.20 -11.18 -4.55
C MET A 64 -19.20 -10.02 -4.60
N GLY A 65 -19.05 -9.05 -3.71
CA GLY A 65 -19.91 -7.87 -3.56
C GLY A 65 -20.87 -7.97 -2.37
N ASP A 66 -21.78 -6.99 -2.23
CA ASP A 66 -22.77 -6.98 -1.15
C ASP A 66 -23.80 -8.12 -1.33
N PHE A 67 -23.64 -9.14 -0.56
CA PHE A 67 -24.49 -10.33 -0.59
C PHE A 67 -25.79 -10.19 0.24
N GLY A 68 -26.11 -8.99 0.76
CA GLY A 68 -27.35 -8.72 1.51
C GLY A 68 -28.61 -9.24 0.81
N PRO A 69 -28.82 -8.99 -0.49
CA PRO A 69 -30.01 -9.44 -1.21
C PRO A 69 -30.25 -10.96 -1.17
N VAL A 70 -29.22 -11.78 -0.97
CA VAL A 70 -29.34 -13.24 -0.88
C VAL A 70 -29.19 -13.79 0.54
N HIS A 71 -28.62 -13.02 1.46
CA HIS A 71 -28.29 -13.46 2.82
C HIS A 71 -29.14 -12.79 3.90
N ASN A 72 -29.42 -11.48 3.77
CA ASN A 72 -30.20 -10.72 4.73
C ASN A 72 -31.66 -11.20 4.75
N ALA A 73 -32.30 -11.22 5.93
CA ALA A 73 -33.69 -11.60 6.09
C ALA A 73 -34.64 -10.76 5.23
N ASP A 74 -34.38 -9.44 5.17
CA ASP A 74 -35.19 -8.46 4.43
C ASP A 74 -34.84 -8.42 2.92
N LYS A 75 -33.89 -9.21 2.46
CA LYS A 75 -33.39 -9.21 1.07
C LYS A 75 -32.88 -7.87 0.57
N LEU A 76 -32.44 -6.99 1.49
CA LEU A 76 -31.87 -5.70 1.21
C LEU A 76 -30.34 -5.77 1.27
N PRO A 77 -29.62 -4.93 0.52
CA PRO A 77 -28.19 -4.72 0.69
C PRO A 77 -27.85 -4.37 2.15
N TYR A 78 -26.66 -4.74 2.59
CA TYR A 78 -26.11 -4.28 3.88
C TYR A 78 -25.54 -2.86 3.77
N SER A 79 -24.97 -2.55 2.60
CA SER A 79 -24.40 -1.25 2.28
C SER A 79 -25.43 -0.33 1.60
N GLY A 80 -25.25 0.98 1.76
CA GLY A 80 -25.99 1.97 0.96
C GLY A 80 -25.25 2.39 -0.32
N GLU A 81 -24.06 1.82 -0.56
CA GLU A 81 -23.17 2.19 -1.66
C GLU A 81 -23.47 1.37 -2.91
N ARG A 82 -23.59 2.04 -4.06
CA ARG A 82 -23.89 1.36 -5.33
C ARG A 82 -22.68 0.67 -5.96
N ASN A 83 -21.48 1.03 -5.56
CA ASN A 83 -20.25 0.51 -6.13
C ASN A 83 -19.89 -0.90 -5.66
N ASP A 84 -20.53 -1.42 -4.65
CA ASP A 84 -20.38 -2.79 -4.10
C ASP A 84 -21.60 -3.70 -4.34
N ASP A 85 -22.70 -3.17 -4.92
CA ASP A 85 -23.97 -3.86 -5.13
C ASP A 85 -23.94 -4.99 -6.18
N VAL A 86 -22.97 -4.96 -7.11
CA VAL A 86 -22.97 -5.89 -8.23
C VAL A 86 -22.43 -7.25 -7.81
N LEU A 87 -23.35 -8.17 -7.47
CA LEU A 87 -23.03 -9.55 -7.14
C LEU A 87 -22.53 -10.32 -8.36
N ARG A 88 -21.40 -11.04 -8.20
CA ARG A 88 -20.83 -11.90 -9.23
C ARG A 88 -20.08 -13.09 -8.66
N ASN A 89 -20.19 -14.23 -9.30
CA ASN A 89 -19.46 -15.44 -8.93
C ASN A 89 -18.01 -15.34 -9.44
N VAL A 90 -17.09 -15.07 -8.55
CA VAL A 90 -15.65 -14.96 -8.86
C VAL A 90 -14.94 -16.23 -8.44
N THR A 91 -14.10 -16.75 -9.33
CA THR A 91 -13.22 -17.91 -9.05
C THR A 91 -11.78 -17.44 -8.93
N LEU A 92 -11.13 -17.80 -7.84
CA LEU A 92 -9.72 -17.53 -7.58
C LEU A 92 -8.91 -18.82 -7.53
N ASP A 93 -7.72 -18.79 -8.12
CA ASP A 93 -6.70 -19.81 -7.86
C ASP A 93 -6.14 -19.61 -6.43
N GLY A 94 -5.47 -20.63 -5.88
CA GLY A 94 -4.84 -20.53 -4.57
C GLY A 94 -3.70 -19.48 -4.57
N TYR A 95 -3.52 -18.81 -3.44
CA TYR A 95 -2.45 -17.82 -3.21
C TYR A 95 -2.05 -17.84 -1.73
N ALA A 96 -1.00 -17.14 -1.39
CA ALA A 96 -0.67 -16.85 0.00
C ALA A 96 -0.78 -15.34 0.24
N ILE A 97 -1.11 -14.92 1.46
CA ILE A 97 -1.26 -13.51 1.85
C ILE A 97 -0.60 -13.30 3.20
N THR A 98 0.04 -12.14 3.41
CA THR A 98 0.64 -11.82 4.72
C THR A 98 -0.47 -11.69 5.77
N ALA A 99 -0.28 -12.34 6.91
CA ALA A 99 -1.22 -12.31 8.04
C ALA A 99 -1.40 -10.88 8.55
N HIS A 100 -0.33 -10.11 8.58
CA HIS A 100 -0.30 -8.74 9.08
C HIS A 100 -0.10 -7.72 7.95
N LYS A 101 -0.50 -6.48 8.19
CA LYS A 101 -0.08 -5.32 7.41
C LYS A 101 1.43 -5.13 7.56
N ILE A 102 2.08 -4.53 6.57
CA ILE A 102 3.51 -4.23 6.63
C ILE A 102 3.74 -3.06 7.58
N THR A 103 4.69 -3.20 8.52
CA THR A 103 5.03 -2.16 9.49
C THR A 103 6.08 -1.19 8.96
N TYR A 104 6.23 -0.01 9.60
CA TYR A 104 7.35 0.90 9.31
C TYR A 104 8.71 0.24 9.54
N ALA A 105 8.83 -0.61 10.56
CA ALA A 105 10.06 -1.35 10.81
C ALA A 105 10.44 -2.28 9.65
N ASP A 106 9.46 -2.98 9.07
CA ASP A 106 9.64 -3.83 7.89
C ASP A 106 9.98 -3.00 6.65
N TYR A 107 9.27 -1.89 6.47
CA TYR A 107 9.49 -0.99 5.35
C TYR A 107 10.87 -0.31 5.39
N ASP A 108 11.38 -0.02 6.59
CA ASP A 108 12.73 0.54 6.79
C ASP A 108 13.84 -0.42 6.36
N VAL A 109 13.65 -1.72 6.54
CA VAL A 109 14.60 -2.72 6.00
C VAL A 109 14.69 -2.63 4.47
N TYR A 110 13.54 -2.47 3.81
CA TYR A 110 13.48 -2.29 2.36
C TYR A 110 14.18 -1.00 1.91
N THR A 111 13.91 0.13 2.57
CA THR A 111 14.55 1.39 2.20
C THR A 111 16.05 1.37 2.43
N ASP A 112 16.51 0.81 3.55
CA ASP A 112 17.94 0.66 3.86
C ASP A 112 18.64 -0.28 2.86
N ALA A 113 17.97 -1.37 2.45
CA ALA A 113 18.53 -2.33 1.48
C ALA A 113 18.58 -1.81 0.05
N THR A 114 17.71 -0.86 -0.30
CA THR A 114 17.58 -0.35 -1.67
C THR A 114 18.10 1.07 -1.86
N GLY A 115 18.59 1.72 -0.80
CA GLY A 115 19.05 3.11 -0.83
C GLY A 115 17.93 4.13 -1.01
N LYS A 116 16.67 3.72 -0.78
CA LYS A 116 15.52 4.63 -0.84
C LYS A 116 15.42 5.47 0.44
N PRO A 117 14.87 6.68 0.37
CA PRO A 117 14.65 7.49 1.56
C PRO A 117 13.61 6.83 2.48
N LYS A 118 13.82 6.94 3.79
CA LYS A 118 12.82 6.57 4.79
C LYS A 118 11.60 7.49 4.68
N ILE A 119 10.44 6.91 4.92
CA ILE A 119 9.15 7.62 4.88
C ILE A 119 8.73 8.12 6.27
N ALA A 120 7.72 8.99 6.32
CA ALA A 120 7.14 9.52 7.56
C ALA A 120 8.20 10.12 8.52
N GLN A 121 9.11 10.95 7.99
CA GLN A 121 10.23 11.55 8.74
C GLN A 121 9.91 12.92 9.36
N TYR A 122 8.70 13.45 9.18
CA TYR A 122 8.29 14.71 9.82
C TYR A 122 8.19 14.55 11.35
N ALA A 123 8.40 15.64 12.07
CA ALA A 123 8.41 15.64 13.54
C ALA A 123 7.15 15.01 14.15
N ARG A 124 5.98 15.29 13.56
CA ARG A 124 4.71 14.70 13.96
C ARG A 124 4.68 13.18 13.78
N ASP A 125 5.13 12.71 12.63
CA ASP A 125 5.06 11.29 12.27
C ASP A 125 6.06 10.45 13.09
N LYS A 126 7.21 11.02 13.45
CA LYS A 126 8.22 10.36 14.29
C LYS A 126 7.70 9.93 15.65
N LYS A 127 6.63 10.55 16.15
CA LYS A 127 6.02 10.19 17.43
C LYS A 127 5.43 8.79 17.42
N TYR A 128 4.90 8.32 16.29
CA TYR A 128 4.30 6.99 16.17
C TYR A 128 5.13 6.03 15.30
N ARG A 129 5.73 6.50 14.19
CA ARG A 129 6.35 5.60 13.22
C ARG A 129 7.48 4.72 13.75
N ASN A 130 8.14 5.13 14.84
CA ASN A 130 9.23 4.37 15.47
C ASN A 130 8.75 3.43 16.59
N LEU A 131 7.45 3.45 16.90
CA LEU A 131 6.87 2.51 17.85
C LEU A 131 6.74 1.13 17.19
N PRO A 132 6.76 0.05 17.98
CA PRO A 132 6.55 -1.30 17.47
C PRO A 132 5.21 -1.46 16.80
N ASP A 133 5.18 -2.28 15.75
CA ASP A 133 3.98 -2.77 15.09
C ASP A 133 3.07 -1.68 14.48
N ILE A 134 3.58 -0.46 14.25
CA ILE A 134 2.83 0.58 13.55
C ILE A 134 2.82 0.27 12.04
N PRO A 135 1.62 0.17 11.41
CA PRO A 135 1.52 -0.11 9.99
C PRO A 135 2.08 1.02 9.15
N ALA A 136 2.81 0.68 8.09
CA ALA A 136 3.41 1.64 7.18
C ALA A 136 2.37 2.22 6.23
N GLY A 137 2.14 3.52 6.33
CA GLY A 137 1.34 4.27 5.37
C GLY A 137 2.19 4.79 4.22
N VAL A 138 1.89 4.36 2.99
CA VAL A 138 2.66 4.67 1.79
C VAL A 138 1.76 4.93 0.57
N ASN A 139 2.34 5.47 -0.50
CA ASN A 139 1.71 5.52 -1.81
C ASN A 139 1.56 4.12 -2.41
N TRP A 140 0.60 3.96 -3.33
CA TRP A 140 0.34 2.68 -3.98
C TRP A 140 1.56 2.07 -4.68
N SER A 141 2.31 2.88 -5.44
CA SER A 141 3.52 2.43 -6.14
C SER A 141 4.63 1.98 -5.21
N ASP A 142 4.73 2.61 -4.04
CA ASP A 142 5.70 2.27 -3.02
C ASP A 142 5.33 0.97 -2.30
N ALA A 143 4.04 0.78 -1.99
CA ALA A 143 3.50 -0.47 -1.47
C ALA A 143 3.76 -1.65 -2.43
N GLN A 144 3.45 -1.46 -3.72
CA GLN A 144 3.70 -2.48 -4.75
C GLN A 144 5.19 -2.80 -4.87
N SER A 145 6.04 -1.79 -4.86
CA SER A 145 7.50 -1.95 -4.95
C SER A 145 8.05 -2.75 -3.78
N TYR A 146 7.56 -2.48 -2.56
CA TYR A 146 7.91 -3.28 -1.39
C TYR A 146 7.53 -4.75 -1.55
N CYS A 147 6.26 -5.04 -1.90
CA CYS A 147 5.80 -6.42 -2.06
C CYS A 147 6.64 -7.20 -3.08
N ARG A 148 6.96 -6.58 -4.22
CA ARG A 148 7.80 -7.19 -5.25
C ARG A 148 9.22 -7.44 -4.78
N TRP A 149 9.81 -6.49 -4.08
CA TRP A 149 11.14 -6.64 -3.49
C TRP A 149 11.15 -7.75 -2.41
N ALA A 150 10.18 -7.77 -1.50
CA ALA A 150 10.06 -8.82 -0.49
C ALA A 150 9.93 -10.21 -1.13
N GLY A 151 9.15 -10.30 -2.20
CA GLY A 151 9.02 -11.52 -2.99
C GLY A 151 10.35 -12.00 -3.58
N GLN A 152 11.15 -11.08 -4.13
CA GLN A 152 12.51 -11.40 -4.63
C GLN A 152 13.40 -11.97 -3.51
N GLN A 153 13.31 -11.42 -2.28
CA GLN A 153 14.11 -11.91 -1.16
C GLN A 153 13.76 -13.34 -0.77
N ILE A 154 12.50 -13.77 -0.91
CA ILE A 154 12.05 -15.13 -0.54
C ILE A 154 11.89 -16.07 -1.75
N GLY A 155 12.28 -15.65 -2.94
CA GLY A 155 12.18 -16.45 -4.17
C GLY A 155 10.74 -16.72 -4.62
N LYS A 156 9.81 -15.81 -4.33
CA LYS A 156 8.39 -15.89 -4.73
C LYS A 156 7.98 -14.66 -5.53
N LYS A 157 7.03 -14.81 -6.43
CA LYS A 157 6.39 -13.66 -7.05
C LYS A 157 5.36 -13.10 -6.08
N MET A 158 5.62 -11.88 -5.58
CA MET A 158 4.70 -11.18 -4.68
C MET A 158 4.26 -9.85 -5.29
N ASP A 159 3.05 -9.42 -4.95
CA ASP A 159 2.46 -8.13 -5.33
C ASP A 159 1.42 -7.71 -4.27
N LEU A 160 0.77 -6.58 -4.47
CA LEU A 160 -0.45 -6.23 -3.74
C LEU A 160 -1.57 -7.24 -4.07
N PRO A 161 -2.49 -7.53 -3.16
CA PRO A 161 -3.67 -8.36 -3.46
C PRO A 161 -4.50 -7.69 -4.56
N THR A 162 -5.16 -8.49 -5.40
CA THR A 162 -6.29 -7.95 -6.14
C THR A 162 -7.44 -7.68 -5.18
N GLU A 163 -8.36 -6.81 -5.58
CA GLU A 163 -9.56 -6.53 -4.80
C GLU A 163 -10.33 -7.82 -4.46
N ALA A 164 -10.47 -8.72 -5.43
CA ALA A 164 -11.12 -10.00 -5.23
C ALA A 164 -10.35 -10.92 -4.26
N GLN A 165 -9.01 -10.96 -4.33
CA GLN A 165 -8.20 -11.72 -3.38
C GLN A 165 -8.36 -11.18 -1.95
N TRP A 166 -8.36 -9.86 -1.80
CA TRP A 166 -8.55 -9.23 -0.50
C TRP A 166 -9.91 -9.59 0.10
N GLU A 167 -11.01 -9.43 -0.67
CA GLU A 167 -12.37 -9.73 -0.20
C GLU A 167 -12.54 -11.22 0.13
N TYR A 168 -12.06 -12.11 -0.73
CA TYR A 168 -12.11 -13.55 -0.49
C TYR A 168 -11.39 -13.95 0.80
N ALA A 169 -10.22 -13.38 1.05
CA ALA A 169 -9.45 -13.61 2.27
C ALA A 169 -10.14 -13.02 3.51
N ALA A 170 -10.62 -11.77 3.45
CA ALA A 170 -11.36 -11.10 4.53
C ALA A 170 -12.60 -11.91 4.96
N ARG A 171 -13.20 -12.61 4.03
CA ARG A 171 -14.35 -13.52 4.21
C ARG A 171 -13.94 -14.96 4.51
N SER A 172 -12.69 -15.18 4.95
CA SER A 172 -12.15 -16.49 5.31
C SER A 172 -12.47 -17.60 4.29
N GLY A 173 -12.12 -17.32 3.02
CA GLY A 173 -12.39 -18.21 1.88
C GLY A 173 -13.76 -17.96 1.24
N GLY A 174 -14.20 -16.70 1.17
CA GLY A 174 -15.41 -16.28 0.46
C GLY A 174 -16.73 -16.61 1.15
N LYS A 175 -16.73 -16.86 2.45
CA LYS A 175 -17.96 -17.08 3.24
C LYS A 175 -18.81 -15.81 3.27
N MET A 176 -20.11 -15.92 3.52
CA MET A 176 -21.01 -14.78 3.70
C MET A 176 -20.84 -14.18 5.10
N VAL A 177 -19.74 -13.48 5.32
CA VAL A 177 -19.37 -12.82 6.57
C VAL A 177 -19.35 -11.33 6.34
N VAL A 178 -20.14 -10.57 7.06
CA VAL A 178 -20.26 -9.11 6.87
C VAL A 178 -19.02 -8.39 7.38
N TRP A 179 -18.59 -8.66 8.61
CA TRP A 179 -17.42 -8.00 9.20
C TRP A 179 -16.24 -8.97 9.33
N PRO A 180 -15.03 -8.57 8.90
CA PRO A 180 -13.85 -9.43 8.92
C PRO A 180 -13.23 -9.49 10.32
N THR A 181 -13.95 -10.09 11.27
CA THR A 181 -13.54 -10.36 12.65
C THR A 181 -13.48 -11.88 12.92
N ASP A 182 -13.01 -12.26 14.10
CA ASP A 182 -12.90 -13.66 14.51
C ASP A 182 -14.23 -14.43 14.48
N ASN A 183 -15.34 -13.73 14.73
CA ASN A 183 -16.68 -14.30 14.81
C ASN A 183 -17.69 -13.68 13.83
N GLY A 184 -17.26 -12.78 12.94
CA GLY A 184 -18.11 -12.11 11.97
C GLY A 184 -18.98 -10.99 12.55
N LYS A 185 -18.73 -10.54 13.79
CA LYS A 185 -19.41 -9.44 14.47
C LYS A 185 -18.40 -8.44 14.99
N ILE A 186 -18.81 -7.18 15.14
CA ILE A 186 -18.01 -6.15 15.81
C ILE A 186 -18.28 -6.22 17.29
N ASP A 187 -17.21 -6.30 18.10
CA ASP A 187 -17.23 -6.29 19.54
C ASP A 187 -16.11 -5.34 20.03
N ASN A 188 -16.49 -4.07 20.23
CA ASN A 188 -15.55 -2.99 20.56
C ASN A 188 -14.77 -3.30 21.84
N GLY A 189 -13.45 -3.16 21.75
CA GLY A 189 -12.50 -3.44 22.82
C GLY A 189 -12.11 -4.92 22.97
N ARG A 190 -12.80 -5.86 22.27
CA ARG A 190 -12.50 -7.29 22.30
C ARG A 190 -11.89 -7.79 21.00
N ASN A 191 -12.50 -7.52 19.83
CA ASN A 191 -12.00 -7.97 18.54
C ASN A 191 -11.73 -6.85 17.53
N VAL A 192 -12.09 -5.65 17.89
CA VAL A 192 -11.68 -4.39 17.26
C VAL A 192 -11.31 -3.40 18.36
N ALA A 193 -10.46 -2.42 18.07
CA ALA A 193 -10.14 -1.36 19.00
C ALA A 193 -11.37 -0.55 19.35
N SER A 194 -11.54 -0.17 20.62
CA SER A 194 -12.47 0.91 20.98
C SER A 194 -11.79 2.28 20.76
N VAL A 195 -12.58 3.32 20.59
CA VAL A 195 -12.08 4.70 20.49
C VAL A 195 -11.20 5.04 21.69
N ASP A 196 -11.66 4.73 22.90
CA ASP A 196 -10.92 5.02 24.14
C ASP A 196 -9.57 4.31 24.20
N GLN A 197 -9.48 3.05 23.71
CA GLN A 197 -8.23 2.31 23.68
C GLN A 197 -7.20 2.94 22.74
N GLU A 198 -7.63 3.42 21.59
CA GLU A 198 -6.73 4.06 20.64
C GLU A 198 -6.34 5.47 21.06
N GLU A 199 -7.28 6.26 21.56
CA GLU A 199 -7.01 7.60 22.13
C GLU A 199 -6.08 7.50 23.33
N GLY A 200 -6.32 6.54 24.22
CA GLY A 200 -5.44 6.23 25.35
C GLY A 200 -4.03 5.89 24.88
N PHE A 201 -3.89 4.97 23.91
CA PHE A 201 -2.58 4.64 23.35
C PHE A 201 -1.87 5.86 22.75
N ARG A 202 -2.57 6.68 21.96
CA ARG A 202 -1.99 7.89 21.36
C ARG A 202 -1.56 8.90 22.45
N SER A 203 -2.38 9.10 23.46
CA SER A 203 -2.10 9.98 24.60
C SER A 203 -0.84 9.54 25.35
N ASP A 204 -0.75 8.26 25.68
CA ASP A 204 0.40 7.67 26.40
C ASP A 204 1.72 7.83 25.64
N HIS A 205 1.67 7.90 24.31
CA HIS A 205 2.81 8.08 23.43
C HIS A 205 2.99 9.52 22.90
N GLY A 206 2.22 10.48 23.43
CA GLY A 206 2.39 11.91 23.18
C GLY A 206 2.00 12.37 21.79
N TYR A 207 1.04 11.72 21.14
CA TYR A 207 0.43 12.17 19.88
C TYR A 207 -1.09 12.05 19.93
N ILE A 208 -1.78 12.84 19.11
CA ILE A 208 -3.25 12.91 19.07
C ILE A 208 -3.84 12.36 17.78
N TYR A 209 -3.03 12.20 16.73
CA TYR A 209 -3.44 11.73 15.42
C TYR A 209 -2.35 10.87 14.79
N GLY A 210 -2.74 9.73 14.27
CA GLY A 210 -1.84 8.78 13.64
C GLY A 210 -2.26 7.33 13.93
N PRO A 211 -1.67 6.37 13.21
CA PRO A 211 -1.97 4.96 13.39
C PRO A 211 -1.53 4.45 14.75
N VAL A 212 -2.16 3.36 15.19
CA VAL A 212 -1.82 2.60 16.39
C VAL A 212 -1.27 1.22 16.01
N PRO A 213 -0.66 0.45 16.94
CA PRO A 213 -0.10 -0.86 16.66
C PRO A 213 -1.15 -1.86 16.17
N ILE A 214 -0.76 -2.68 15.19
CA ILE A 214 -1.54 -3.80 14.65
C ILE A 214 -1.28 -5.10 15.42
N GLY A 215 -2.08 -6.15 15.13
CA GLY A 215 -1.89 -7.50 15.69
C GLY A 215 -2.32 -7.63 17.15
N LYS A 216 -3.10 -6.69 17.68
CA LYS A 216 -3.54 -6.68 19.08
C LYS A 216 -4.80 -7.50 19.33
N TYR A 217 -5.65 -7.65 18.31
CA TYR A 217 -6.95 -8.30 18.41
C TYR A 217 -6.94 -9.68 17.73
N PRO A 218 -7.92 -10.56 18.06
CA PRO A 218 -7.99 -11.87 17.46
C PRO A 218 -8.08 -11.81 15.93
N PRO A 219 -7.35 -12.70 15.23
CA PRO A 219 -7.43 -12.78 13.78
C PRO A 219 -8.78 -13.34 13.33
N ILE A 220 -9.15 -13.06 12.08
CA ILE A 220 -10.26 -13.78 11.44
C ILE A 220 -9.96 -15.29 11.35
N PRO A 221 -10.95 -16.18 11.12
CA PRO A 221 -10.73 -17.64 11.11
C PRO A 221 -9.68 -18.13 10.10
N LEU A 222 -9.34 -17.34 9.08
CA LEU A 222 -8.28 -17.64 8.14
C LEU A 222 -6.86 -17.34 8.72
N GLY A 223 -6.78 -16.63 9.85
CA GLY A 223 -5.50 -16.24 10.48
C GLY A 223 -4.96 -14.88 10.06
N LEU A 224 -5.78 -14.00 9.48
CA LEU A 224 -5.38 -12.63 9.12
C LEU A 224 -5.81 -11.65 10.20
N TYR A 225 -4.93 -10.71 10.51
CA TYR A 225 -5.13 -9.67 11.51
C TYR A 225 -5.52 -8.34 10.88
N ASP A 226 -6.23 -7.50 11.62
CA ASP A 226 -6.53 -6.09 11.30
C ASP A 226 -7.17 -5.89 9.91
N MET A 227 -8.05 -6.83 9.53
CA MET A 227 -8.76 -6.76 8.24
C MET A 227 -9.89 -5.73 8.23
N ILE A 228 -10.27 -5.20 9.39
CA ILE A 228 -11.43 -4.32 9.56
C ILE A 228 -11.03 -2.85 9.69
N ASP A 229 -9.90 -2.56 10.33
CA ASP A 229 -9.47 -1.22 10.73
C ASP A 229 -7.95 -0.99 10.61
N HIS A 230 -7.41 -0.02 11.36
CA HIS A 230 -5.98 0.33 11.40
C HIS A 230 -5.41 0.77 10.04
N GLY A 231 -6.22 1.45 9.25
CA GLY A 231 -5.86 2.02 7.95
C GLY A 231 -6.42 1.25 6.77
N PHE A 232 -6.68 1.99 5.70
CA PHE A 232 -7.03 1.43 4.40
C PHE A 232 -5.91 0.53 3.88
N GLU A 233 -6.26 -0.49 3.13
CA GLU A 233 -5.30 -1.34 2.45
C GLU A 233 -5.38 -1.18 0.93
N TRP A 234 -4.23 -0.92 0.31
CA TRP A 234 -4.13 -0.85 -1.15
C TRP A 234 -4.39 -2.20 -1.79
N ALA A 235 -5.31 -2.23 -2.76
CA ALA A 235 -5.42 -3.30 -3.73
C ALA A 235 -4.66 -2.95 -5.02
N ARG A 236 -4.35 -3.97 -5.83
CA ARG A 236 -3.62 -3.80 -7.10
C ARG A 236 -4.47 -3.11 -8.17
N ASP A 237 -5.77 -3.31 -8.12
CA ASP A 237 -6.74 -2.95 -9.13
C ASP A 237 -6.88 -1.43 -9.30
N TRP A 238 -7.06 -0.99 -10.54
CA TRP A 238 -7.64 0.31 -10.78
C TRP A 238 -9.12 0.29 -10.38
N TYR A 239 -9.58 1.39 -9.80
CA TYR A 239 -10.98 1.53 -9.43
C TYR A 239 -11.86 1.75 -10.67
N ALA A 240 -12.98 1.09 -10.70
CA ALA A 240 -14.15 1.41 -11.53
C ALA A 240 -15.39 1.31 -10.65
N GLU A 241 -16.38 2.15 -10.91
CA GLU A 241 -17.64 2.17 -10.17
C GLU A 241 -18.36 0.82 -10.24
N SER A 242 -18.25 0.12 -11.38
CA SER A 242 -18.76 -1.23 -11.55
C SER A 242 -17.69 -2.19 -12.06
N TYR A 243 -17.83 -3.45 -11.74
CA TYR A 243 -16.96 -4.51 -12.22
C TYR A 243 -17.31 -4.91 -13.67
N ASP A 244 -16.30 -5.36 -14.42
CA ASP A 244 -16.55 -6.05 -15.68
C ASP A 244 -17.27 -7.38 -15.39
N PRO A 245 -18.52 -7.60 -15.90
CA PRO A 245 -19.27 -8.81 -15.64
C PRO A 245 -18.64 -10.08 -16.27
N LYS A 246 -17.64 -9.92 -17.14
CA LYS A 246 -16.93 -11.03 -17.80
C LYS A 246 -15.62 -11.38 -17.10
N ASP A 247 -15.10 -10.53 -16.22
CA ASP A 247 -13.87 -10.78 -15.47
C ASP A 247 -14.17 -11.56 -14.18
N LEU A 248 -14.41 -12.86 -14.34
CA LEU A 248 -14.87 -13.75 -13.26
C LEU A 248 -13.80 -14.72 -12.74
N LYS A 249 -12.70 -14.90 -13.48
CA LYS A 249 -11.60 -15.78 -13.04
C LYS A 249 -10.35 -14.99 -12.78
N ASN A 250 -9.88 -14.98 -11.52
CA ASN A 250 -8.73 -14.20 -11.07
C ASN A 250 -8.79 -12.73 -11.53
N PRO A 251 -9.90 -12.01 -11.27
CA PRO A 251 -10.10 -10.67 -11.79
C PRO A 251 -8.97 -9.74 -11.38
N GLN A 252 -8.60 -8.85 -12.30
CA GLN A 252 -7.50 -7.90 -12.13
C GLN A 252 -7.98 -6.44 -12.11
N GLY A 253 -9.29 -6.22 -12.23
CA GLY A 253 -9.87 -4.92 -12.43
C GLY A 253 -9.55 -4.30 -13.81
N PRO A 254 -9.93 -3.05 -14.05
CA PRO A 254 -9.65 -2.33 -15.28
C PRO A 254 -8.15 -2.26 -15.59
N LYS A 255 -7.78 -2.25 -16.86
CA LYS A 255 -6.37 -2.12 -17.29
C LYS A 255 -5.77 -0.75 -16.96
N THR A 256 -6.61 0.28 -16.94
CA THR A 256 -6.22 1.67 -16.66
C THR A 256 -7.28 2.34 -15.80
N GLY A 257 -6.92 3.41 -15.11
CA GLY A 257 -7.81 4.21 -14.28
C GLY A 257 -7.07 5.41 -13.71
N THR A 258 -7.76 6.22 -12.94
CA THR A 258 -7.20 7.38 -12.25
C THR A 258 -6.91 7.10 -10.77
N GLU A 259 -7.70 6.22 -10.15
CA GLU A 259 -7.63 5.89 -8.74
C GLU A 259 -7.47 4.38 -8.54
N LYS A 260 -6.86 4.02 -7.44
CA LYS A 260 -6.65 2.63 -7.01
C LYS A 260 -7.68 2.25 -5.96
N VAL A 261 -8.09 1.00 -5.99
CA VAL A 261 -8.96 0.43 -4.97
C VAL A 261 -8.25 0.40 -3.63
N GLN A 262 -8.98 0.76 -2.60
CA GLN A 262 -8.63 0.53 -1.20
C GLN A 262 -9.72 -0.30 -0.51
N ARG A 263 -9.32 -1.09 0.47
CA ARG A 263 -10.20 -1.93 1.29
C ARG A 263 -9.90 -1.68 2.77
N ALA A 264 -10.68 -2.26 3.68
CA ALA A 264 -10.68 -1.93 5.10
C ALA A 264 -11.05 -0.47 5.37
N HIS A 265 -10.83 0.04 6.58
CA HIS A 265 -11.12 1.43 6.92
C HIS A 265 -10.01 2.05 7.78
N SER A 266 -9.97 3.38 7.81
CA SER A 266 -8.94 4.12 8.55
C SER A 266 -9.34 4.50 9.96
N ASP A 267 -10.64 4.57 10.22
CA ASP A 267 -11.12 5.00 11.52
C ASP A 267 -10.95 3.91 12.57
N SER A 268 -10.77 4.38 13.74
CA SER A 268 -10.54 3.63 14.94
C SER A 268 -11.86 3.37 15.62
N GLY A 269 -12.22 2.11 15.76
CA GLY A 269 -13.25 1.68 16.67
C GLY A 269 -14.62 2.39 16.57
N GLY A 270 -15.50 1.99 17.43
CA GLY A 270 -16.81 2.65 17.58
C GLY A 270 -17.85 2.19 16.55
N ASP A 271 -19.03 2.78 16.68
CA ASP A 271 -20.21 2.37 15.91
C ASP A 271 -20.11 2.68 14.41
N SER A 272 -19.19 3.56 13.99
CA SER A 272 -18.97 3.88 12.58
C SER A 272 -18.45 2.68 11.77
N LEU A 273 -17.67 1.79 12.37
CA LEU A 273 -17.16 0.59 11.70
C LEU A 273 -18.26 -0.33 11.18
N VAL A 274 -19.41 -0.33 11.83
CA VAL A 274 -20.58 -1.15 11.42
C VAL A 274 -20.99 -0.85 9.97
N PHE A 275 -20.87 0.41 9.56
CA PHE A 275 -21.35 0.87 8.25
C PHE A 275 -20.28 0.90 7.17
N VAL A 276 -19.02 1.00 7.55
CA VAL A 276 -17.92 1.29 6.58
C VAL A 276 -16.88 0.20 6.46
N SER A 277 -16.85 -0.77 7.40
CA SER A 277 -15.81 -1.81 7.44
C SER A 277 -16.33 -3.20 7.07
N MET A 278 -17.37 -3.27 6.26
CA MET A 278 -17.89 -4.55 5.75
C MET A 278 -16.90 -5.17 4.74
N THR A 279 -16.90 -6.49 4.64
CA THR A 279 -15.96 -7.22 3.78
C THR A 279 -16.04 -6.86 2.30
N PHE A 280 -17.12 -6.30 1.85
CA PHE A 280 -17.38 -5.89 0.45
C PHE A 280 -17.31 -4.38 0.23
N THR A 281 -17.24 -3.54 1.28
CA THR A 281 -17.14 -2.07 1.13
C THR A 281 -15.89 -1.68 0.35
N ARG A 282 -16.06 -0.78 -0.61
CA ARG A 282 -15.04 -0.35 -1.55
C ARG A 282 -14.70 1.11 -1.36
N PHE A 283 -13.40 1.38 -1.27
CA PHE A 283 -12.85 2.73 -1.30
C PHE A 283 -11.90 2.88 -2.46
N HIS A 284 -11.57 4.12 -2.80
CA HIS A 284 -10.61 4.42 -3.85
C HIS A 284 -9.86 5.72 -3.57
N LYS A 285 -8.66 5.82 -4.10
CA LYS A 285 -7.79 6.98 -3.91
C LYS A 285 -6.77 7.11 -5.03
N LEU A 286 -6.33 8.34 -5.29
CA LEU A 286 -5.19 8.59 -6.17
C LEU A 286 -3.98 7.77 -5.69
N PRO A 287 -3.27 7.07 -6.61
CA PRO A 287 -2.13 6.20 -6.26
C PRO A 287 -0.98 6.95 -5.57
N ALA A 288 -0.86 8.25 -5.84
CA ALA A 288 0.09 9.17 -5.21
C ALA A 288 -0.63 10.50 -4.94
N PRO A 289 -1.43 10.59 -3.86
CA PRO A 289 -2.12 11.83 -3.55
C PRO A 289 -1.10 12.95 -3.27
N PRO A 290 -1.38 14.18 -3.73
CA PRO A 290 -0.50 15.31 -3.47
C PRO A 290 -0.38 15.57 -1.96
N LEU A 291 0.82 15.95 -1.53
CA LEU A 291 1.01 16.44 -0.17
C LEU A 291 0.19 17.72 0.01
N ARG A 292 -0.67 17.76 1.01
CA ARG A 292 -1.43 18.97 1.33
C ARG A 292 -0.70 19.78 2.39
N ARG A 293 -0.82 21.09 2.27
CA ARG A 293 -0.40 22.05 3.28
C ARG A 293 -1.50 22.15 4.33
N GLU A 294 -1.17 21.93 5.60
CA GLU A 294 -2.12 22.25 6.67
C GLU A 294 -1.95 23.72 7.08
N PRO A 295 -3.05 24.48 7.23
CA PRO A 295 -2.98 25.86 7.70
C PRO A 295 -2.34 25.94 9.09
N GLY A 296 -1.42 26.88 9.28
CA GLY A 296 -0.79 27.15 10.57
C GLY A 296 0.49 26.39 10.89
N MET A 297 0.98 25.56 9.97
CA MET A 297 2.28 24.90 10.09
C MET A 297 3.36 25.60 9.26
N GLU A 298 4.60 25.68 9.75
CA GLU A 298 5.75 26.29 9.05
C GLU A 298 6.82 25.26 8.64
N GLY A 299 7.54 25.50 7.55
CA GLY A 299 8.64 24.65 7.09
C GLY A 299 8.19 23.33 6.47
N ASP A 300 8.99 22.27 6.60
CA ASP A 300 8.67 20.95 6.06
C ASP A 300 7.55 20.23 6.83
N GLU A 301 7.20 20.69 8.02
CA GLU A 301 6.07 20.20 8.81
C GLU A 301 4.71 20.49 8.19
N TYR A 302 4.65 21.39 7.22
CA TYR A 302 3.46 21.67 6.39
C TYR A 302 2.98 20.50 5.52
N LYS A 303 3.87 19.59 5.21
CA LYS A 303 3.55 18.48 4.31
C LYS A 303 2.95 17.37 5.15
N VAL A 304 1.63 17.42 5.34
CA VAL A 304 0.92 16.30 5.96
C VAL A 304 1.18 15.04 5.15
N ASN A 305 1.72 14.02 5.79
CA ASN A 305 1.76 12.70 5.19
C ASN A 305 0.33 12.15 5.11
N GLN A 306 -0.36 12.43 4.01
CA GLN A 306 -1.72 11.92 3.76
C GLN A 306 -1.78 10.41 3.62
N ASN A 307 -0.63 9.75 3.70
CA ASN A 307 -0.50 8.31 3.54
C ASN A 307 -0.48 7.55 4.87
N ALA A 308 -0.49 8.22 6.03
CA ALA A 308 -0.36 7.56 7.33
C ALA A 308 -1.32 6.37 7.52
N PHE A 309 -2.51 6.46 6.96
CA PHE A 309 -3.53 5.40 6.99
C PHE A 309 -3.68 4.64 5.66
N ASN A 310 -2.83 4.87 4.66
CA ASN A 310 -2.85 4.11 3.42
C ASN A 310 -1.88 2.95 3.53
N THR A 311 -2.28 1.92 4.21
CA THR A 311 -1.48 0.74 4.55
C THR A 311 -1.54 -0.31 3.43
N PHE A 312 -0.91 -1.45 3.64
CA PHE A 312 -0.93 -2.55 2.69
C PHE A 312 -0.50 -3.87 3.32
N ARG A 313 -0.89 -4.94 2.67
CA ARG A 313 -0.35 -6.29 2.83
C ARG A 313 0.03 -6.87 1.48
N CYS A 314 0.78 -7.95 1.45
CA CYS A 314 1.25 -8.56 0.22
C CYS A 314 0.64 -9.93 -0.01
N VAL A 315 0.48 -10.31 -1.29
CA VAL A 315 0.15 -11.68 -1.70
C VAL A 315 1.32 -12.30 -2.45
N ALA A 316 1.45 -13.62 -2.33
CA ALA A 316 2.39 -14.43 -3.09
C ALA A 316 1.61 -15.43 -3.96
N GLU A 317 2.06 -15.61 -5.21
CA GLU A 317 1.55 -16.69 -6.05
C GLU A 317 1.97 -18.04 -5.46
N THR A 318 1.04 -18.98 -5.41
CA THR A 318 1.33 -20.39 -5.12
C THR A 318 1.45 -21.11 -6.46
N LYS A 319 2.60 -21.77 -6.65
CA LYS A 319 2.79 -22.63 -7.83
C LYS A 319 1.95 -23.89 -7.72
#